data_6f24e6b1c3cd66f150dd3e6d01ed28ff
#
_entry.id   6f24e6b1c3cd66f150dd3e6d01ed28ff
#
_cell.length_a   1.000
_cell.length_b   1.000
_cell.length_c   1.000
_cell.angle_alpha   90.00
_cell.angle_beta   90.00
_cell.angle_gamma   90.00
#
_symmetry.space_group_name_H-M   'P 1'
#
loop_
_entity.id
_entity.type
_entity.pdbx_description
1 polymer ?
#
loop_
_entity_poly.entity_id
_entity_poly.type
_entity_poly.pdbx_seq_one_letter_code
_entity_poly.pdbx_strand_id
1 'polypeptide(L)'
;MTTFPIDEFKNIETPFYYYDMELLRLTLDEVKKYAGGSKVHYAVKANANPRILAAVREAGLGVDCVSGGEIEAALNAGFSGGDIMFAGVGKTDREIALALDANIHCFNVESLPELLNINEIAGSKHMMAHIAVRINPNVDAHTHQYITTGLSENKFGINLENLDEFVETALSLDNIDLCGVHFHIGSQITETGPFVLLCRKVGEILDRMKALGAEITIVDMGGGFGFDYDDPDGNPIPDFEHYFAVFRDNLQLSPDQELHFEPGRSIVGQCGSLITRVLYVKEGTAKKFAIVDAGMTDLIRPALYQAHHKIENISSSSAVDDVYDVVGPICESSDCFGTDERLPLVQRGDFLALRSAGAYGEIMASTYNCRRLPGSVFSTEL
;
A
#
# COMPACT_ATOMS: atom_id res chain seq x y z
N MET A 1 20.75 12.78 0.15
CA MET A 1 20.43 12.71 1.60
C MET A 1 19.24 13.58 1.88
N THR A 2 18.19 13.02 2.42
CA THR A 2 17.04 13.80 2.90
C THR A 2 17.52 14.72 4.02
N THR A 3 17.31 16.02 3.86
CA THR A 3 17.68 17.00 4.90
C THR A 3 16.44 17.26 5.76
N PHE A 4 16.47 16.82 7.02
CA PHE A 4 15.36 17.08 7.95
C PHE A 4 15.46 18.51 8.52
N PRO A 5 14.33 19.24 8.60
CA PRO A 5 14.27 20.57 9.20
C PRO A 5 14.24 20.49 10.74
N ILE A 6 15.39 20.16 11.33
CA ILE A 6 15.52 19.85 12.78
C ILE A 6 15.16 21.02 13.65
N ASP A 7 15.45 22.26 13.22
CA ASP A 7 15.14 23.45 14.01
C ASP A 7 13.63 23.67 14.14
N GLU A 8 12.87 23.37 13.08
CA GLU A 8 11.43 23.39 13.07
C GLU A 8 10.85 22.27 13.95
N PHE A 9 11.45 21.07 13.90
CA PHE A 9 11.04 19.92 14.72
C PHE A 9 11.13 20.17 16.22
N LYS A 10 12.03 21.05 16.67
CA LYS A 10 12.15 21.41 18.10
C LYS A 10 10.87 22.02 18.68
N ASN A 11 10.02 22.60 17.83
CA ASN A 11 8.78 23.25 18.22
C ASN A 11 7.55 22.34 18.08
N ILE A 12 7.73 21.09 17.65
CA ILE A 12 6.66 20.12 17.40
C ILE A 12 6.71 19.03 18.47
N GLU A 13 5.54 18.64 19.01
CA GLU A 13 5.42 17.54 19.96
C GLU A 13 5.64 16.21 19.24
N THR A 14 6.63 15.43 19.69
CA THR A 14 6.92 14.08 19.21
C THR A 14 6.05 13.03 19.95
N PRO A 15 5.79 11.84 19.36
CA PRO A 15 6.16 11.44 18.00
C PRO A 15 5.22 12.01 16.94
N PHE A 16 5.74 12.19 15.71
CA PHE A 16 4.93 12.58 14.56
C PHE A 16 5.48 11.98 13.26
N TYR A 17 4.63 11.83 12.25
CA TYR A 17 5.05 11.50 10.90
C TYR A 17 5.43 12.76 10.14
N TYR A 18 6.64 12.78 9.60
CA TYR A 18 7.10 13.81 8.67
C TYR A 18 6.99 13.28 7.25
N TYR A 19 6.33 14.04 6.38
CA TYR A 19 6.17 13.73 4.96
C TYR A 19 6.92 14.73 4.10
N ASP A 20 7.88 14.22 3.32
CA ASP A 20 8.55 14.97 2.26
C ASP A 20 7.65 15.02 1.03
N MET A 21 6.91 16.11 0.86
CA MET A 21 5.94 16.28 -0.22
C MET A 21 6.61 16.47 -1.58
N GLU A 22 7.85 16.97 -1.61
CA GLU A 22 8.60 17.06 -2.86
C GLU A 22 9.03 15.68 -3.35
N LEU A 23 9.51 14.81 -2.45
CA LEU A 23 9.81 13.43 -2.79
C LEU A 23 8.56 12.67 -3.27
N LEU A 24 7.40 12.88 -2.60
CA LEU A 24 6.13 12.31 -3.07
C LEU A 24 5.78 12.78 -4.48
N ARG A 25 5.88 14.08 -4.74
CA ARG A 25 5.61 14.65 -6.07
C ARG A 25 6.52 14.05 -7.15
N LEU A 26 7.82 13.97 -6.89
CA LEU A 26 8.79 13.37 -7.81
C LEU A 26 8.47 11.88 -8.06
N THR A 27 8.07 11.15 -7.02
CA THR A 27 7.66 9.74 -7.14
C THR A 27 6.44 9.59 -8.04
N LEU A 28 5.42 10.44 -7.84
CA LEU A 28 4.21 10.46 -8.67
C LEU A 28 4.51 10.82 -10.13
N ASP A 29 5.44 11.75 -10.36
CA ASP A 29 5.89 12.12 -11.71
C ASP A 29 6.58 10.93 -12.43
N GLU A 30 7.43 10.17 -11.73
CA GLU A 30 8.05 8.96 -12.30
C GLU A 30 7.03 7.86 -12.58
N VAL A 31 6.04 7.65 -11.69
CA VAL A 31 4.92 6.73 -11.95
C VAL A 31 4.20 7.10 -13.25
N LYS A 32 3.80 8.36 -13.41
CA LYS A 32 3.10 8.84 -14.61
C LYS A 32 3.93 8.68 -15.88
N LYS A 33 5.20 9.04 -15.80
CA LYS A 33 6.14 8.98 -16.92
C LYS A 33 6.28 7.57 -17.46
N TYR A 34 6.40 6.56 -16.60
CA TYR A 34 6.70 5.19 -16.99
C TYR A 34 5.48 4.27 -17.11
N ALA A 35 4.32 4.66 -16.59
CA ALA A 35 3.08 3.91 -16.76
C ALA A 35 2.64 3.78 -18.24
N GLY A 36 3.13 4.68 -19.14
CA GLY A 36 3.01 4.50 -20.59
C GLY A 36 1.58 4.48 -21.14
N GLY A 37 0.63 5.15 -20.47
CA GLY A 37 -0.78 5.17 -20.81
C GLY A 37 -1.63 4.16 -20.02
N SER A 38 -1.00 3.27 -19.25
CA SER A 38 -1.72 2.42 -18.28
C SER A 38 -2.38 3.26 -17.19
N LYS A 39 -3.47 2.74 -16.61
CA LYS A 39 -4.13 3.36 -15.46
C LYS A 39 -3.42 2.96 -14.17
N VAL A 40 -3.22 3.91 -13.29
CA VAL A 40 -2.64 3.65 -11.97
C VAL A 40 -3.63 4.10 -10.90
N HIS A 41 -4.00 3.17 -10.02
CA HIS A 41 -4.88 3.37 -8.89
C HIS A 41 -4.05 3.26 -7.60
N TYR A 42 -3.89 4.36 -6.89
CA TYR A 42 -3.14 4.35 -5.63
C TYR A 42 -3.90 3.52 -4.57
N ALA A 43 -3.24 2.53 -3.98
CA ALA A 43 -3.83 1.73 -2.91
C ALA A 43 -3.95 2.53 -1.60
N VAL A 44 -5.17 3.00 -1.30
CA VAL A 44 -5.49 3.90 -0.17
C VAL A 44 -5.07 3.31 1.18
N LYS A 45 -5.16 1.99 1.33
CA LYS A 45 -4.71 1.24 2.53
C LYS A 45 -3.25 1.51 2.92
N ALA A 46 -2.41 1.97 2.00
CA ALA A 46 -1.03 2.31 2.32
C ALA A 46 -0.95 3.58 3.17
N ASN A 47 -1.74 4.60 2.83
CA ASN A 47 -1.88 5.84 3.61
C ASN A 47 -3.09 6.63 3.10
N ALA A 48 -4.09 6.82 3.95
CA ALA A 48 -5.32 7.56 3.63
C ALA A 48 -5.30 9.02 4.10
N ASN A 49 -4.11 9.57 4.43
CA ASN A 49 -4.01 10.96 4.87
C ASN A 49 -4.54 11.89 3.76
N PRO A 50 -5.44 12.86 4.08
CA PRO A 50 -6.07 13.71 3.07
C PRO A 50 -5.08 14.50 2.19
N ARG A 51 -3.92 14.89 2.74
CA ARG A 51 -2.86 15.58 1.98
C ARG A 51 -2.19 14.67 0.95
N ILE A 52 -1.98 13.41 1.33
CA ILE A 52 -1.43 12.38 0.42
C ILE A 52 -2.45 12.11 -0.69
N LEU A 53 -3.73 11.88 -0.35
CA LEU A 53 -4.79 11.65 -1.33
C LEU A 53 -4.95 12.85 -2.28
N ALA A 54 -4.85 14.08 -1.78
CA ALA A 54 -4.89 15.27 -2.63
C ALA A 54 -3.73 15.29 -3.64
N ALA A 55 -2.50 14.99 -3.22
CA ALA A 55 -1.34 14.92 -4.11
C ALA A 55 -1.50 13.83 -5.18
N VAL A 56 -2.01 12.65 -4.81
CA VAL A 56 -2.31 11.55 -5.75
C VAL A 56 -3.35 11.98 -6.79
N ARG A 57 -4.43 12.63 -6.35
CA ARG A 57 -5.47 13.14 -7.25
C ARG A 57 -4.93 14.22 -8.19
N GLU A 58 -4.14 15.17 -7.67
CA GLU A 58 -3.53 16.25 -8.47
C GLU A 58 -2.55 15.67 -9.53
N ALA A 59 -1.90 14.55 -9.22
CA ALA A 59 -1.11 13.81 -10.19
C ALA A 59 -1.96 13.12 -11.27
N GLY A 60 -3.29 13.04 -11.10
CA GLY A 60 -4.21 12.43 -12.07
C GLY A 60 -4.26 10.90 -12.01
N LEU A 61 -3.89 10.30 -10.88
CA LEU A 61 -4.07 8.87 -10.61
C LEU A 61 -5.47 8.61 -10.06
N GLY A 62 -5.97 7.37 -10.26
CA GLY A 62 -7.13 6.84 -9.53
C GLY A 62 -6.74 6.27 -8.16
N VAL A 63 -7.69 5.60 -7.50
CA VAL A 63 -7.49 4.95 -6.20
C VAL A 63 -8.07 3.54 -6.17
N ASP A 64 -7.35 2.61 -5.49
CA ASP A 64 -7.85 1.30 -5.05
C ASP A 64 -8.26 1.38 -3.58
N CYS A 65 -9.54 1.13 -3.31
CA CYS A 65 -10.13 1.14 -1.99
C CYS A 65 -10.49 -0.28 -1.54
N VAL A 66 -10.35 -0.58 -0.25
CA VAL A 66 -10.67 -1.91 0.30
C VAL A 66 -11.74 -1.87 1.40
N SER A 67 -12.37 -0.71 1.58
CA SER A 67 -13.49 -0.51 2.50
C SER A 67 -14.35 0.70 2.10
N GLY A 68 -15.57 0.76 2.60
CA GLY A 68 -16.42 1.94 2.43
C GLY A 68 -15.81 3.22 3.03
N GLY A 69 -15.07 3.09 4.14
CA GLY A 69 -14.34 4.22 4.72
C GLY A 69 -13.25 4.79 3.80
N GLU A 70 -12.55 3.93 3.04
CA GLU A 70 -11.58 4.39 2.04
C GLU A 70 -12.27 5.04 0.83
N ILE A 71 -13.43 4.54 0.40
CA ILE A 71 -14.26 5.20 -0.64
C ILE A 71 -14.69 6.60 -0.16
N GLU A 72 -15.21 6.72 1.07
CA GLU A 72 -15.57 8.02 1.64
C GLU A 72 -14.36 8.96 1.73
N ALA A 73 -13.19 8.47 2.14
CA ALA A 73 -11.97 9.26 2.18
C ALA A 73 -11.54 9.75 0.78
N ALA A 74 -11.63 8.89 -0.23
CA ALA A 74 -11.33 9.25 -1.61
C ALA A 74 -12.31 10.32 -2.15
N LEU A 75 -13.62 10.13 -1.95
CA LEU A 75 -14.63 11.10 -2.36
C LEU A 75 -14.43 12.46 -1.65
N ASN A 76 -14.11 12.45 -0.34
CA ASN A 76 -13.80 13.66 0.42
C ASN A 76 -12.52 14.36 -0.06
N ALA A 77 -11.54 13.61 -0.58
CA ALA A 77 -10.35 14.17 -1.21
C ALA A 77 -10.61 14.69 -2.64
N GLY A 78 -11.85 14.51 -3.16
CA GLY A 78 -12.30 15.04 -4.44
C GLY A 78 -12.09 14.11 -5.64
N PHE A 79 -11.85 12.81 -5.43
CA PHE A 79 -11.91 11.83 -6.50
C PHE A 79 -13.37 11.66 -6.96
N SER A 80 -13.57 11.41 -8.24
CA SER A 80 -14.88 10.97 -8.75
C SER A 80 -15.06 9.46 -8.55
N GLY A 81 -16.30 8.97 -8.58
CA GLY A 81 -16.55 7.54 -8.52
C GLY A 81 -15.80 6.78 -9.62
N GLY A 82 -15.74 7.33 -10.82
CA GLY A 82 -15.02 6.74 -11.95
C GLY A 82 -13.49 6.60 -11.77
N ASP A 83 -12.92 7.19 -10.72
CA ASP A 83 -11.50 7.04 -10.39
C ASP A 83 -11.27 5.92 -9.34
N ILE A 84 -12.34 5.27 -8.84
CA ILE A 84 -12.29 4.35 -7.69
C ILE A 84 -12.46 2.91 -8.14
N MET A 85 -11.49 2.06 -7.81
CA MET A 85 -11.61 0.60 -7.79
C MET A 85 -11.96 0.15 -6.38
N PHE A 86 -12.77 -0.91 -6.21
CA PHE A 86 -13.13 -1.42 -4.89
C PHE A 86 -12.83 -2.91 -4.74
N ALA A 87 -11.76 -3.21 -4.04
CA ALA A 87 -11.29 -4.56 -3.71
C ALA A 87 -11.66 -4.98 -2.26
N GLY A 88 -11.23 -6.18 -1.85
CA GLY A 88 -11.41 -6.70 -0.50
C GLY A 88 -12.49 -7.78 -0.38
N VAL A 89 -12.18 -8.81 0.44
CA VAL A 89 -12.96 -10.07 0.59
C VAL A 89 -14.23 -9.94 1.42
N GLY A 90 -14.45 -8.80 2.06
CA GLY A 90 -15.53 -8.66 3.07
C GLY A 90 -16.37 -7.40 2.86
N LYS A 91 -16.71 -7.08 1.61
CA LYS A 91 -17.60 -5.96 1.30
C LYS A 91 -18.99 -6.23 1.91
N THR A 92 -19.45 -5.31 2.74
CA THR A 92 -20.79 -5.37 3.32
C THR A 92 -21.83 -4.82 2.36
N ASP A 93 -23.11 -5.16 2.56
CA ASP A 93 -24.23 -4.64 1.75
C ASP A 93 -24.23 -3.10 1.72
N ARG A 94 -23.93 -2.48 2.87
CA ARG A 94 -23.85 -1.01 2.99
C ARG A 94 -22.72 -0.44 2.13
N GLU A 95 -21.56 -1.08 2.10
CA GLU A 95 -20.40 -0.63 1.33
C GLU A 95 -20.62 -0.85 -0.16
N ILE A 96 -21.24 -1.96 -0.55
CA ILE A 96 -21.66 -2.22 -1.95
C ILE A 96 -22.67 -1.15 -2.39
N ALA A 97 -23.67 -0.85 -1.57
CA ALA A 97 -24.66 0.17 -1.88
C ALA A 97 -24.04 1.57 -2.00
N LEU A 98 -23.09 1.92 -1.11
CA LEU A 98 -22.33 3.17 -1.16
C LEU A 98 -21.52 3.27 -2.46
N ALA A 99 -20.82 2.20 -2.84
CA ALA A 99 -20.00 2.15 -4.03
C ALA A 99 -20.85 2.31 -5.31
N LEU A 100 -22.01 1.65 -5.38
CA LEU A 100 -22.97 1.81 -6.47
C LEU A 100 -23.48 3.25 -6.54
N ASP A 101 -23.89 3.85 -5.41
CA ASP A 101 -24.39 5.24 -5.34
C ASP A 101 -23.31 6.25 -5.76
N ALA A 102 -22.04 5.96 -5.48
CA ALA A 102 -20.88 6.74 -5.93
C ALA A 102 -20.55 6.52 -7.40
N ASN A 103 -21.18 5.54 -8.06
CA ASN A 103 -20.88 5.14 -9.44
C ASN A 103 -19.38 4.88 -9.63
N ILE A 104 -18.82 3.97 -8.81
CA ILE A 104 -17.39 3.63 -8.86
C ILE A 104 -17.03 2.99 -10.21
N HIS A 105 -15.74 3.02 -10.54
CA HIS A 105 -15.24 2.48 -11.80
C HIS A 105 -15.49 0.98 -11.90
N CYS A 106 -15.07 0.21 -10.87
CA CYS A 106 -15.19 -1.24 -10.90
C CYS A 106 -15.09 -1.85 -9.49
N PHE A 107 -15.83 -2.96 -9.28
CA PHE A 107 -15.66 -3.83 -8.11
C PHE A 107 -14.69 -4.96 -8.45
N ASN A 108 -13.63 -5.14 -7.67
CA ASN A 108 -12.78 -6.33 -7.71
C ASN A 108 -13.43 -7.42 -6.85
N VAL A 109 -14.11 -8.39 -7.49
CA VAL A 109 -14.94 -9.41 -6.85
C VAL A 109 -14.10 -10.64 -6.52
N GLU A 110 -14.24 -11.16 -5.30
CA GLU A 110 -13.36 -12.17 -4.74
C GLU A 110 -14.04 -13.53 -4.49
N SER A 111 -15.37 -13.62 -4.68
CA SER A 111 -16.11 -14.88 -4.49
C SER A 111 -17.45 -14.89 -5.23
N LEU A 112 -17.96 -16.10 -5.50
CA LEU A 112 -19.28 -16.27 -6.10
C LEU A 112 -20.42 -15.74 -5.23
N PRO A 113 -20.45 -15.97 -3.89
CA PRO A 113 -21.45 -15.36 -3.01
C PRO A 113 -21.44 -13.82 -3.04
N GLU A 114 -20.27 -13.20 -3.13
CA GLU A 114 -20.14 -11.76 -3.26
C GLU A 114 -20.71 -11.26 -4.60
N LEU A 115 -20.43 -11.94 -5.70
CA LEU A 115 -21.01 -11.64 -7.01
C LEU A 115 -22.53 -11.63 -6.98
N LEU A 116 -23.14 -12.66 -6.40
CA LEU A 116 -24.61 -12.78 -6.29
C LEU A 116 -25.19 -11.65 -5.43
N ASN A 117 -24.53 -11.29 -4.34
CA ASN A 117 -24.93 -10.19 -3.47
C ASN A 117 -24.85 -8.84 -4.19
N ILE A 118 -23.77 -8.58 -4.92
CA ILE A 118 -23.63 -7.34 -5.73
C ILE A 118 -24.76 -7.26 -6.78
N ASN A 119 -25.08 -8.36 -7.45
CA ASN A 119 -26.17 -8.41 -8.42
C ASN A 119 -27.54 -8.08 -7.78
N GLU A 120 -27.83 -8.64 -6.60
CA GLU A 120 -29.08 -8.37 -5.88
C GLU A 120 -29.21 -6.90 -5.48
N ILE A 121 -28.16 -6.33 -4.91
CA ILE A 121 -28.13 -4.91 -4.48
C ILE A 121 -28.23 -4.00 -5.69
N ALA A 122 -27.47 -4.26 -6.76
CA ALA A 122 -27.52 -3.48 -8.00
C ALA A 122 -28.92 -3.53 -8.62
N GLY A 123 -29.54 -4.72 -8.69
CA GLY A 123 -30.90 -4.89 -9.17
C GLY A 123 -31.92 -4.11 -8.34
N SER A 124 -31.81 -4.13 -7.00
CA SER A 124 -32.69 -3.35 -6.12
C SER A 124 -32.61 -1.83 -6.35
N LYS A 125 -31.46 -1.36 -6.85
CA LYS A 125 -31.20 0.04 -7.19
C LYS A 125 -31.43 0.36 -8.69
N HIS A 126 -31.78 -0.62 -9.51
CA HIS A 126 -31.87 -0.49 -10.97
C HIS A 126 -30.56 0.02 -11.60
N MET A 127 -29.41 -0.48 -11.12
CA MET A 127 -28.09 -0.12 -11.56
C MET A 127 -27.36 -1.32 -12.16
N MET A 128 -26.36 -1.07 -13.00
CA MET A 128 -25.40 -2.05 -13.47
C MET A 128 -24.14 -1.94 -12.62
N ALA A 129 -23.62 -3.06 -12.12
CA ALA A 129 -22.34 -3.12 -11.44
C ALA A 129 -21.25 -3.59 -12.41
N HIS A 130 -20.24 -2.73 -12.66
CA HIS A 130 -19.05 -3.12 -13.40
C HIS A 130 -18.12 -3.91 -12.47
N ILE A 131 -17.72 -5.10 -12.89
CA ILE A 131 -16.89 -5.97 -12.06
C ILE A 131 -15.65 -6.47 -12.78
N ALA A 132 -14.57 -6.63 -12.04
CA ALA A 132 -13.41 -7.44 -12.38
C ALA A 132 -13.35 -8.65 -11.44
N VAL A 133 -13.10 -9.82 -11.98
CA VAL A 133 -12.90 -11.01 -11.14
C VAL A 133 -11.47 -11.05 -10.65
N ARG A 134 -11.28 -11.09 -9.32
CA ARG A 134 -9.95 -11.32 -8.73
C ARG A 134 -9.62 -12.79 -8.76
N ILE A 135 -8.50 -13.12 -9.39
CA ILE A 135 -8.08 -14.50 -9.63
C ILE A 135 -6.77 -14.76 -8.91
N ASN A 136 -6.68 -15.89 -8.22
CA ASN A 136 -5.44 -16.43 -7.69
C ASN A 136 -4.65 -17.10 -8.83
N PRO A 137 -3.54 -16.50 -9.31
CA PRO A 137 -2.77 -17.04 -10.42
C PRO A 137 -1.88 -18.21 -10.00
N ASN A 138 -1.82 -18.53 -8.70
CA ASN A 138 -0.92 -19.50 -8.07
C ASN A 138 0.56 -19.22 -8.39
N VAL A 139 0.95 -17.94 -8.30
CA VAL A 139 2.32 -17.46 -8.46
C VAL A 139 2.91 -17.20 -7.07
N ASP A 140 4.01 -17.83 -6.75
CA ASP A 140 4.76 -17.58 -5.51
C ASP A 140 5.69 -16.38 -5.70
N ALA A 141 5.41 -15.30 -4.96
CA ALA A 141 6.22 -14.08 -4.97
C ALA A 141 7.37 -14.11 -3.93
N HIS A 142 7.55 -15.22 -3.22
CA HIS A 142 8.57 -15.41 -2.16
C HIS A 142 8.57 -14.28 -1.11
N THR A 143 7.39 -13.74 -0.78
CA THR A 143 7.22 -12.67 0.20
C THR A 143 6.93 -13.25 1.59
N HIS A 144 6.98 -12.39 2.63
CA HIS A 144 6.64 -12.79 3.99
C HIS A 144 5.23 -13.40 4.05
N GLN A 145 5.05 -14.53 4.78
CA GLN A 145 3.82 -15.31 4.79
C GLN A 145 2.54 -14.52 5.10
N TYR A 146 2.63 -13.41 5.86
CA TYR A 146 1.48 -12.56 6.17
C TYR A 146 1.12 -11.55 5.07
N ILE A 147 1.95 -11.40 4.03
CA ILE A 147 1.73 -10.48 2.91
C ILE A 147 1.73 -11.17 1.54
N THR A 148 1.81 -12.50 1.52
CA THR A 148 1.65 -13.32 0.30
C THR A 148 0.17 -13.52 0.03
N THR A 149 -0.29 -13.22 -1.18
CA THR A 149 -1.72 -13.28 -1.56
C THR A 149 -2.01 -14.13 -2.80
N GLY A 150 -0.98 -14.60 -3.49
CA GLY A 150 -1.10 -15.29 -4.79
C GLY A 150 -1.22 -16.82 -4.73
N LEU A 151 -1.32 -17.43 -3.53
CA LEU A 151 -1.38 -18.89 -3.36
C LEU A 151 -2.81 -19.41 -3.21
N SER A 152 -3.06 -20.66 -3.62
CA SER A 152 -4.38 -21.29 -3.69
C SER A 152 -5.12 -21.43 -2.35
N GLU A 153 -4.43 -21.52 -1.22
CA GLU A 153 -5.03 -21.57 0.12
C GLU A 153 -5.06 -20.21 0.81
N ASN A 154 -5.37 -19.15 0.07
CA ASN A 154 -5.50 -17.80 0.61
C ASN A 154 -6.99 -17.39 0.67
N LYS A 155 -7.34 -16.47 1.60
CA LYS A 155 -8.69 -15.92 1.68
C LYS A 155 -9.06 -15.03 0.48
N PHE A 156 -8.09 -14.66 -0.36
CA PHE A 156 -8.27 -13.71 -1.44
C PHE A 156 -8.45 -14.38 -2.79
N GLY A 157 -9.37 -13.84 -3.59
CA GLY A 157 -9.56 -14.20 -4.99
C GLY A 157 -10.15 -15.58 -5.23
N ILE A 158 -10.45 -15.87 -6.48
CA ILE A 158 -11.03 -17.11 -6.97
C ILE A 158 -9.92 -18.01 -7.48
N ASN A 159 -9.93 -19.29 -7.10
CA ASN A 159 -9.01 -20.28 -7.64
C ASN A 159 -9.34 -20.60 -9.10
N LEU A 160 -8.31 -20.93 -9.88
CA LEU A 160 -8.46 -21.24 -11.32
C LEU A 160 -9.45 -22.37 -11.61
N GLU A 161 -9.65 -23.30 -10.66
CA GLU A 161 -10.60 -24.40 -10.79
C GLU A 161 -12.06 -23.92 -10.82
N ASN A 162 -12.37 -22.82 -10.14
CA ASN A 162 -13.70 -22.25 -10.02
C ASN A 162 -13.97 -21.11 -11.02
N LEU A 163 -13.01 -20.81 -11.89
CA LEU A 163 -13.09 -19.66 -12.80
C LEU A 163 -14.24 -19.79 -13.79
N ASP A 164 -14.42 -20.98 -14.40
CA ASP A 164 -15.45 -21.18 -15.42
C ASP A 164 -16.85 -21.00 -14.83
N GLU A 165 -17.13 -21.61 -13.68
CA GLU A 165 -18.40 -21.44 -12.95
C GLU A 165 -18.69 -19.97 -12.63
N PHE A 166 -17.65 -19.24 -12.19
CA PHE A 166 -17.80 -17.82 -11.89
C PHE A 166 -18.14 -17.00 -13.13
N VAL A 167 -17.41 -17.22 -14.23
CA VAL A 167 -17.60 -16.47 -15.50
C VAL A 167 -18.98 -16.77 -16.09
N GLU A 168 -19.37 -18.06 -16.18
CA GLU A 168 -20.68 -18.45 -16.69
C GLU A 168 -21.82 -17.85 -15.86
N THR A 169 -21.65 -17.85 -14.51
CA THR A 169 -22.64 -17.22 -13.62
C THR A 169 -22.69 -15.72 -13.85
N ALA A 170 -21.53 -15.01 -13.86
CA ALA A 170 -21.47 -13.57 -14.07
C ALA A 170 -22.15 -13.13 -15.37
N LEU A 171 -21.89 -13.86 -16.46
CA LEU A 171 -22.50 -13.60 -17.78
C LEU A 171 -24.02 -13.86 -17.82
N SER A 172 -24.57 -14.62 -16.87
CA SER A 172 -26.01 -14.90 -16.77
C SER A 172 -26.78 -13.88 -15.94
N LEU A 173 -26.12 -13.00 -15.22
CA LEU A 173 -26.73 -12.07 -14.27
C LEU A 173 -27.08 -10.72 -14.94
N ASP A 174 -28.34 -10.27 -14.73
CA ASP A 174 -28.91 -9.10 -15.42
C ASP A 174 -28.30 -7.74 -14.98
N ASN A 175 -27.70 -7.67 -13.78
CA ASN A 175 -27.22 -6.40 -13.20
C ASN A 175 -25.70 -6.40 -13.03
N ILE A 176 -25.01 -7.31 -13.71
CA ILE A 176 -23.55 -7.45 -13.69
C ILE A 176 -22.98 -7.23 -15.07
N ASP A 177 -21.94 -6.41 -15.16
CA ASP A 177 -21.08 -6.27 -16.32
C ASP A 177 -19.68 -6.77 -15.96
N LEU A 178 -19.34 -7.99 -16.40
CA LEU A 178 -18.01 -8.58 -16.22
C LEU A 178 -17.05 -7.98 -17.23
N CYS A 179 -16.41 -6.87 -16.89
CA CYS A 179 -15.53 -6.12 -17.77
C CYS A 179 -14.04 -6.32 -17.49
N GLY A 180 -13.64 -6.98 -16.38
CA GLY A 180 -12.24 -7.03 -16.01
C GLY A 180 -11.76 -8.29 -15.31
N VAL A 181 -10.44 -8.41 -15.26
CA VAL A 181 -9.69 -9.35 -14.41
C VAL A 181 -8.77 -8.56 -13.47
N HIS A 182 -8.60 -9.06 -12.24
CA HIS A 182 -7.75 -8.45 -11.24
C HIS A 182 -6.83 -9.49 -10.60
N PHE A 183 -5.59 -9.09 -10.33
CA PHE A 183 -4.56 -9.92 -9.71
C PHE A 183 -3.86 -9.18 -8.60
N HIS A 184 -3.35 -9.91 -7.61
CA HIS A 184 -2.45 -9.35 -6.61
C HIS A 184 -1.65 -10.49 -5.98
N ILE A 185 -0.34 -10.55 -6.25
CA ILE A 185 0.50 -11.70 -5.89
C ILE A 185 1.28 -11.53 -4.58
N GLY A 186 1.27 -10.34 -3.99
CA GLY A 186 1.97 -10.09 -2.72
C GLY A 186 2.34 -8.63 -2.53
N SER A 187 3.17 -8.36 -1.53
CA SER A 187 3.63 -7.02 -1.21
C SER A 187 5.13 -7.03 -0.91
N GLN A 188 5.82 -5.91 -1.15
CA GLN A 188 7.26 -5.77 -1.00
C GLN A 188 8.04 -6.72 -1.93
N ILE A 189 7.63 -6.80 -3.19
CA ILE A 189 8.30 -7.58 -4.22
C ILE A 189 9.35 -6.67 -4.88
N THR A 190 10.61 -7.02 -4.72
CA THR A 190 11.76 -6.25 -5.26
C THR A 190 12.37 -6.91 -6.50
N GLU A 191 12.02 -8.17 -6.76
CA GLU A 191 12.48 -8.91 -7.92
C GLU A 191 11.40 -8.94 -9.01
N THR A 192 11.80 -8.93 -10.27
CA THR A 192 10.87 -8.91 -11.42
C THR A 192 10.35 -10.28 -11.84
N GLY A 193 11.04 -11.35 -11.46
CA GLY A 193 10.67 -12.73 -11.83
C GLY A 193 9.21 -13.08 -11.56
N PRO A 194 8.64 -12.82 -10.37
CA PRO A 194 7.24 -13.05 -10.07
C PRO A 194 6.27 -12.32 -11.01
N PHE A 195 6.57 -11.07 -11.39
CA PHE A 195 5.74 -10.30 -12.31
C PHE A 195 5.79 -10.85 -13.74
N VAL A 196 6.94 -11.35 -14.20
CA VAL A 196 7.05 -12.05 -15.50
C VAL A 196 6.20 -13.32 -15.52
N LEU A 197 6.23 -14.10 -14.42
CA LEU A 197 5.38 -15.29 -14.30
C LEU A 197 3.89 -14.92 -14.28
N LEU A 198 3.53 -13.83 -13.61
CA LEU A 198 2.17 -13.32 -13.59
C LEU A 198 1.71 -12.97 -15.02
N CYS A 199 2.50 -12.24 -15.80
CA CYS A 199 2.15 -11.88 -17.19
C CYS A 199 1.79 -13.10 -18.04
N ARG A 200 2.57 -14.19 -17.91
CA ARG A 200 2.28 -15.44 -18.65
C ARG A 200 0.96 -16.05 -18.24
N LYS A 201 0.69 -16.10 -16.92
CA LYS A 201 -0.58 -16.64 -16.39
C LYS A 201 -1.77 -15.81 -16.80
N VAL A 202 -1.63 -14.49 -16.82
CA VAL A 202 -2.69 -13.58 -17.28
C VAL A 202 -3.06 -13.85 -18.74
N GLY A 203 -2.09 -14.06 -19.62
CA GLY A 203 -2.37 -14.42 -21.01
C GLY A 203 -3.21 -15.71 -21.14
N GLU A 204 -2.82 -16.79 -20.40
CA GLU A 204 -3.57 -18.05 -20.37
C GLU A 204 -5.02 -17.84 -19.86
N ILE A 205 -5.19 -17.00 -18.85
CA ILE A 205 -6.49 -16.70 -18.23
C ILE A 205 -7.38 -15.90 -19.18
N LEU A 206 -6.84 -14.88 -19.84
CA LEU A 206 -7.58 -14.07 -20.82
C LEU A 206 -8.08 -14.90 -21.99
N ASP A 207 -7.25 -15.82 -22.51
CA ASP A 207 -7.65 -16.75 -23.57
C ASP A 207 -8.80 -17.66 -23.11
N ARG A 208 -8.73 -18.17 -21.87
CA ARG A 208 -9.78 -19.01 -21.28
C ARG A 208 -11.09 -18.24 -21.10
N MET A 209 -11.05 -17.02 -20.58
CA MET A 209 -12.24 -16.17 -20.39
C MET A 209 -12.89 -15.81 -21.73
N LYS A 210 -12.09 -15.50 -22.73
CA LYS A 210 -12.58 -15.27 -24.11
C LYS A 210 -13.28 -16.49 -24.69
N ALA A 211 -12.76 -17.70 -24.45
CA ALA A 211 -13.40 -18.94 -24.89
C ALA A 211 -14.76 -19.19 -24.21
N LEU A 212 -14.96 -18.66 -23.00
CA LEU A 212 -16.24 -18.68 -22.27
C LEU A 212 -17.19 -17.55 -22.69
N GLY A 213 -16.77 -16.66 -23.60
CA GLY A 213 -17.59 -15.55 -24.11
C GLY A 213 -17.52 -14.26 -23.31
N ALA A 214 -16.58 -14.13 -22.37
CA ALA A 214 -16.38 -12.88 -21.63
C ALA A 214 -15.58 -11.86 -22.46
N GLU A 215 -16.04 -10.61 -22.48
CA GLU A 215 -15.37 -9.48 -23.13
C GLU A 215 -14.64 -8.66 -22.05
N ILE A 216 -13.33 -8.91 -21.91
CA ILE A 216 -12.50 -8.28 -20.87
C ILE A 216 -11.80 -7.05 -21.44
N THR A 217 -12.09 -5.88 -20.87
CA THR A 217 -11.51 -4.59 -21.23
C THR A 217 -10.53 -4.08 -20.17
N ILE A 218 -10.64 -4.51 -18.92
CA ILE A 218 -9.77 -4.12 -17.81
C ILE A 218 -8.88 -5.30 -17.40
N VAL A 219 -7.57 -5.10 -17.47
CA VAL A 219 -6.57 -6.08 -16.98
C VAL A 219 -5.78 -5.44 -15.86
N ASP A 220 -6.16 -5.72 -14.61
CA ASP A 220 -5.54 -5.14 -13.43
C ASP A 220 -4.51 -6.10 -12.83
N MET A 221 -3.24 -5.70 -12.89
CA MET A 221 -2.11 -6.48 -12.40
C MET A 221 -1.90 -6.32 -10.89
N GLY A 222 -2.70 -5.46 -10.24
CA GLY A 222 -2.59 -5.14 -8.84
C GLY A 222 -1.36 -4.33 -8.49
N GLY A 223 -0.93 -4.44 -7.23
CA GLY A 223 0.25 -3.76 -6.73
C GLY A 223 1.38 -4.74 -6.40
N GLY A 224 2.02 -4.50 -5.26
CA GLY A 224 3.03 -5.39 -4.72
C GLY A 224 4.46 -4.89 -4.89
N PHE A 225 4.74 -3.96 -5.78
CA PHE A 225 6.06 -3.40 -5.98
C PHE A 225 6.61 -2.79 -4.70
N GLY A 226 7.82 -3.22 -4.33
CA GLY A 226 8.54 -2.82 -3.13
C GLY A 226 9.65 -1.82 -3.40
N PHE A 227 10.44 -1.53 -2.35
CA PHE A 227 11.64 -0.71 -2.40
C PHE A 227 12.64 -1.14 -1.32
N ASP A 228 13.85 -0.60 -1.37
CA ASP A 228 14.92 -0.85 -0.40
C ASP A 228 14.69 -0.05 0.88
N TYR A 229 14.52 -0.75 2.01
CA TYR A 229 14.39 -0.14 3.33
C TYR A 229 15.74 0.18 3.98
N ASP A 230 16.84 -0.41 3.49
CA ASP A 230 18.16 -0.27 4.08
C ASP A 230 18.89 0.98 3.58
N ASP A 231 18.66 1.36 2.32
CA ASP A 231 19.27 2.56 1.73
C ASP A 231 18.26 3.53 1.11
N PRO A 232 17.44 4.22 1.93
CA PRO A 232 16.44 5.16 1.44
C PRO A 232 17.01 6.40 0.74
N ASP A 233 18.28 6.72 0.96
CA ASP A 233 18.93 7.87 0.29
C ASP A 233 19.62 7.49 -1.03
N GLY A 234 20.04 6.22 -1.18
CA GLY A 234 20.65 5.72 -2.41
C GLY A 234 19.63 5.55 -3.53
N ASN A 235 18.43 5.09 -3.18
CA ASN A 235 17.32 4.87 -4.11
C ASN A 235 16.04 5.48 -3.54
N PRO A 236 15.92 6.83 -3.49
CA PRO A 236 14.78 7.49 -2.84
C PRO A 236 13.46 7.31 -3.61
N ILE A 237 13.52 6.98 -4.89
CA ILE A 237 12.35 6.66 -5.73
C ILE A 237 12.55 5.26 -6.29
N PRO A 238 11.55 4.36 -6.16
CA PRO A 238 11.60 3.02 -6.73
C PRO A 238 11.76 3.05 -8.26
N ASP A 239 12.39 2.02 -8.82
CA ASP A 239 12.63 1.91 -10.27
C ASP A 239 11.33 1.57 -11.03
N PHE A 240 10.47 2.57 -11.20
CA PHE A 240 9.22 2.44 -11.95
C PHE A 240 9.46 2.19 -13.44
N GLU A 241 10.60 2.66 -14.00
CA GLU A 241 10.93 2.37 -15.39
C GLU A 241 11.04 0.89 -15.65
N HIS A 242 11.84 0.20 -14.82
CA HIS A 242 12.01 -1.24 -14.92
C HIS A 242 10.72 -2.00 -14.55
N TYR A 243 10.01 -1.56 -13.51
CA TYR A 243 8.75 -2.18 -13.08
C TYR A 243 7.72 -2.21 -14.23
N PHE A 244 7.38 -1.08 -14.83
CA PHE A 244 6.40 -1.04 -15.91
C PHE A 244 6.90 -1.68 -17.21
N ALA A 245 8.23 -1.67 -17.45
CA ALA A 245 8.81 -2.35 -18.61
C ALA A 245 8.56 -3.86 -18.58
N VAL A 246 8.58 -4.49 -17.40
CA VAL A 246 8.28 -5.93 -17.26
C VAL A 246 6.94 -6.28 -17.88
N PHE A 247 5.90 -5.52 -17.60
CA PHE A 247 4.56 -5.79 -18.12
C PHE A 247 4.46 -5.47 -19.61
N ARG A 248 5.00 -4.35 -20.06
CA ARG A 248 5.04 -3.97 -21.48
C ARG A 248 5.74 -5.00 -22.35
N ASP A 249 6.80 -5.62 -21.82
CA ASP A 249 7.63 -6.55 -22.59
C ASP A 249 7.10 -8.00 -22.53
N ASN A 250 6.30 -8.36 -21.52
CA ASN A 250 5.86 -9.74 -21.29
C ASN A 250 4.33 -9.98 -21.37
N LEU A 251 3.51 -8.93 -21.46
CA LEU A 251 2.07 -9.04 -21.55
C LEU A 251 1.58 -8.52 -22.92
N GLN A 252 0.82 -9.35 -23.63
CA GLN A 252 0.20 -8.97 -24.88
C GLN A 252 -1.30 -8.73 -24.66
N LEU A 253 -1.73 -7.49 -24.84
CA LEU A 253 -3.12 -7.09 -24.73
C LEU A 253 -3.71 -6.74 -26.09
N SER A 254 -5.02 -6.92 -26.23
CA SER A 254 -5.78 -6.43 -27.39
C SER A 254 -5.90 -4.90 -27.32
N PRO A 255 -6.12 -4.20 -28.45
CA PRO A 255 -6.19 -2.73 -28.46
C PRO A 255 -7.35 -2.14 -27.65
N ASP A 256 -8.35 -2.94 -27.32
CA ASP A 256 -9.54 -2.63 -26.52
C ASP A 256 -9.34 -2.92 -25.02
N GLN A 257 -8.19 -3.47 -24.63
CA GLN A 257 -7.85 -3.76 -23.24
C GLN A 257 -6.97 -2.67 -22.63
N GLU A 258 -7.35 -2.21 -21.45
CA GLU A 258 -6.58 -1.26 -20.64
C GLU A 258 -5.83 -1.98 -19.52
N LEU A 259 -4.56 -1.64 -19.37
CA LEU A 259 -3.70 -2.17 -18.31
C LEU A 259 -3.78 -1.27 -17.08
N HIS A 260 -4.11 -1.87 -15.92
CA HIS A 260 -4.26 -1.20 -14.64
C HIS A 260 -3.23 -1.71 -13.62
N PHE A 261 -2.87 -0.85 -12.64
CA PHE A 261 -1.95 -1.15 -11.55
C PHE A 261 -2.42 -0.51 -10.24
N GLU A 262 -2.11 -1.15 -9.10
CA GLU A 262 -2.50 -0.71 -7.76
C GLU A 262 -1.29 -0.53 -6.81
N PRO A 263 -0.26 0.27 -7.16
CA PRO A 263 0.86 0.52 -6.25
C PRO A 263 0.41 1.37 -5.06
N GLY A 264 0.85 0.99 -3.87
CA GLY A 264 0.62 1.76 -2.65
C GLY A 264 1.95 2.06 -1.95
N ARG A 265 2.60 1.01 -1.44
CA ARG A 265 3.87 1.08 -0.74
C ARG A 265 4.94 1.87 -1.50
N SER A 266 5.17 1.53 -2.76
CA SER A 266 6.21 2.15 -3.59
C SER A 266 5.96 3.63 -3.89
N ILE A 267 4.71 4.11 -3.76
CA ILE A 267 4.39 5.54 -3.94
C ILE A 267 4.71 6.35 -2.69
N VAL A 268 4.22 5.92 -1.51
CA VAL A 268 4.27 6.78 -0.31
C VAL A 268 5.26 6.32 0.75
N GLY A 269 5.86 5.13 0.59
CA GLY A 269 6.69 4.56 1.66
C GLY A 269 7.88 5.44 2.02
N GLN A 270 8.64 5.87 1.02
CA GLN A 270 9.90 6.58 1.23
C GLN A 270 9.74 8.06 1.55
N CYS A 271 8.61 8.69 1.18
CA CYS A 271 8.40 10.09 1.52
C CYS A 271 8.07 10.33 3.01
N GLY A 272 7.67 9.29 3.76
CA GLY A 272 7.32 9.41 5.17
C GLY A 272 8.40 8.87 6.12
N SER A 273 8.62 9.58 7.22
CA SER A 273 9.49 9.16 8.33
C SER A 273 8.77 9.38 9.64
N LEU A 274 8.86 8.41 10.58
CA LEU A 274 8.41 8.64 11.96
C LEU A 274 9.53 9.33 12.72
N ILE A 275 9.25 10.53 13.22
CA ILE A 275 10.17 11.33 14.04
C ILE A 275 9.84 11.12 15.50
N THR A 276 10.86 10.76 16.28
CA THR A 276 10.74 10.47 17.70
C THR A 276 11.87 11.12 18.49
N ARG A 277 11.67 11.32 19.77
CA ARG A 277 12.65 11.92 20.67
C ARG A 277 13.18 10.91 21.68
N VAL A 278 14.47 10.90 21.89
CA VAL A 278 15.12 10.10 22.93
C VAL A 278 14.75 10.63 24.30
N LEU A 279 14.09 9.80 25.11
CA LEU A 279 13.74 10.10 26.49
C LEU A 279 14.88 9.78 27.43
N TYR A 280 15.47 8.60 27.26
CA TYR A 280 16.57 8.10 28.10
C TYR A 280 17.51 7.20 27.30
N VAL A 281 18.79 7.23 27.67
CA VAL A 281 19.74 6.19 27.33
C VAL A 281 19.98 5.35 28.60
N LYS A 282 19.68 4.05 28.51
CA LYS A 282 19.84 3.11 29.62
C LYS A 282 20.96 2.14 29.30
N GLU A 283 21.99 2.11 30.14
CA GLU A 283 23.04 1.11 30.03
C GLU A 283 22.67 -0.14 30.85
N GLY A 284 22.59 -1.28 30.14
CA GLY A 284 22.47 -2.60 30.73
C GLY A 284 23.85 -3.24 30.85
N THR A 285 23.90 -4.49 31.34
CA THR A 285 25.17 -5.23 31.48
C THR A 285 25.77 -5.67 30.16
N ALA A 286 24.93 -5.86 29.13
CA ALA A 286 25.34 -6.37 27.80
C ALA A 286 24.90 -5.44 26.65
N LYS A 287 23.93 -4.57 26.87
CA LYS A 287 23.32 -3.74 25.81
C LYS A 287 23.06 -2.33 26.30
N LYS A 288 23.01 -1.39 25.37
CA LYS A 288 22.52 -0.04 25.60
C LYS A 288 21.15 0.12 24.93
N PHE A 289 20.23 0.79 25.61
CA PHE A 289 18.89 1.07 25.11
C PHE A 289 18.73 2.57 24.86
N ALA A 290 18.37 2.93 23.65
CA ALA A 290 17.83 4.24 23.34
C ALA A 290 16.30 4.16 23.49
N ILE A 291 15.79 4.67 24.61
CA ILE A 291 14.35 4.66 24.91
C ILE A 291 13.75 5.93 24.31
N VAL A 292 12.84 5.77 23.37
CA VAL A 292 12.18 6.87 22.64
C VAL A 292 10.74 7.07 23.06
N ASP A 293 10.11 8.17 22.67
CA ASP A 293 8.70 8.45 22.95
C ASP A 293 7.72 7.84 21.94
N ALA A 294 8.17 7.45 20.76
CA ALA A 294 7.39 6.61 19.84
C ALA A 294 7.39 5.14 20.32
N GLY A 295 6.33 4.42 20.04
CA GLY A 295 6.20 3.00 20.31
C GLY A 295 5.56 2.21 19.17
N MET A 296 5.38 0.91 19.38
CA MET A 296 4.65 0.06 18.44
C MET A 296 3.22 0.57 18.16
N THR A 297 2.69 1.43 19.02
CA THR A 297 1.41 2.12 18.81
C THR A 297 1.48 3.15 17.69
N ASP A 298 2.65 3.68 17.40
CA ASP A 298 2.88 4.68 16.38
C ASP A 298 3.36 4.04 15.07
N LEU A 299 4.18 2.98 15.14
CA LEU A 299 4.66 2.19 14.01
C LEU A 299 4.72 0.72 14.38
N ILE A 300 3.63 -0.01 14.09
CA ILE A 300 3.48 -1.42 14.50
C ILE A 300 4.31 -2.41 13.68
N ARG A 301 4.78 -2.02 12.51
CA ARG A 301 5.38 -2.93 11.52
C ARG A 301 6.58 -3.72 12.04
N PRO A 302 7.52 -3.17 12.81
CA PRO A 302 8.61 -3.96 13.41
C PRO A 302 8.08 -5.07 14.32
N ALA A 303 7.12 -4.76 15.19
CA ALA A 303 6.54 -5.73 16.12
C ALA A 303 5.68 -6.80 15.41
N LEU A 304 4.90 -6.40 14.39
CA LEU A 304 3.94 -7.28 13.71
C LEU A 304 4.56 -8.15 12.61
N TYR A 305 5.46 -7.57 11.82
CA TYR A 305 6.04 -8.21 10.62
C TYR A 305 7.54 -8.41 10.71
N GLN A 306 8.19 -8.05 11.83
CA GLN A 306 9.65 -7.96 11.93
C GLN A 306 10.26 -7.09 10.81
N ALA A 307 9.49 -6.08 10.39
CA ALA A 307 9.89 -5.19 9.31
C ALA A 307 11.02 -4.28 9.76
N HIS A 308 12.07 -4.20 8.93
CA HIS A 308 13.15 -3.25 9.12
C HIS A 308 12.74 -1.85 8.66
N HIS A 309 13.16 -0.85 9.42
CA HIS A 309 13.16 0.57 9.06
C HIS A 309 14.51 1.14 9.45
N LYS A 310 15.21 1.76 8.52
CA LYS A 310 16.48 2.43 8.84
C LYS A 310 16.27 3.48 9.91
N ILE A 311 17.05 3.42 10.96
CA ILE A 311 17.01 4.37 12.08
C ILE A 311 18.21 5.30 11.97
N GLU A 312 17.97 6.60 12.09
CA GLU A 312 19.00 7.62 12.00
C GLU A 312 18.90 8.58 13.17
N ASN A 313 20.04 8.90 13.84
CA ASN A 313 20.08 10.02 14.75
C ASN A 313 20.31 11.30 13.93
N ILE A 314 19.23 12.04 13.69
CA ILE A 314 19.23 13.20 12.80
C ILE A 314 19.68 14.50 13.49
N SER A 315 19.86 14.49 14.79
CA SER A 315 20.27 15.68 15.58
C SER A 315 21.67 15.58 16.17
N SER A 316 22.27 14.39 16.22
CA SER A 316 23.63 14.22 16.75
C SER A 316 24.68 14.68 15.75
N SER A 317 25.64 15.46 16.21
CA SER A 317 26.86 15.83 15.47
C SER A 317 28.08 14.98 15.84
N SER A 318 27.88 13.89 16.60
CA SER A 318 28.97 13.02 17.03
C SER A 318 29.63 12.31 15.85
N ALA A 319 30.97 12.35 15.83
CA ALA A 319 31.76 11.54 14.90
C ALA A 319 32.01 10.11 15.42
N VAL A 320 31.52 9.78 16.61
CA VAL A 320 31.68 8.48 17.27
C VAL A 320 30.33 7.80 17.30
N ASP A 321 30.29 6.58 16.79
CA ASP A 321 29.12 5.72 16.84
C ASP A 321 29.17 4.79 18.06
N ASP A 322 27.99 4.37 18.48
CA ASP A 322 27.79 3.31 19.47
C ASP A 322 26.61 2.42 19.06
N VAL A 323 26.37 1.33 19.77
CA VAL A 323 25.37 0.32 19.43
C VAL A 323 24.21 0.37 20.44
N TYR A 324 22.98 0.43 19.94
CA TYR A 324 21.77 0.55 20.74
C TYR A 324 20.68 -0.39 20.29
N ASP A 325 19.90 -0.91 21.26
CA ASP A 325 18.54 -1.36 20.95
C ASP A 325 17.62 -0.13 21.08
N VAL A 326 16.91 0.22 19.99
CA VAL A 326 15.97 1.35 19.97
C VAL A 326 14.59 0.84 20.33
N VAL A 327 14.07 1.29 21.48
CA VAL A 327 12.85 0.74 22.10
C VAL A 327 11.87 1.84 22.48
N GLY A 328 10.57 1.52 22.39
CA GLY A 328 9.49 2.44 22.76
C GLY A 328 9.07 2.33 24.22
N PRO A 329 8.02 3.09 24.60
CA PRO A 329 7.53 3.18 25.99
C PRO A 329 6.40 2.21 26.30
N ILE A 330 5.99 1.34 25.36
CA ILE A 330 4.85 0.43 25.54
C ILE A 330 5.25 -0.72 26.47
N CYS A 331 4.31 -1.17 27.31
CA CYS A 331 4.54 -2.26 28.26
C CYS A 331 4.52 -3.65 27.61
N GLU A 332 5.24 -3.78 26.51
CA GLU A 332 5.39 -5.02 25.70
C GLU A 332 6.85 -5.19 25.32
N SER A 333 7.37 -6.41 25.43
CA SER A 333 8.76 -6.71 25.00
C SER A 333 8.95 -6.60 23.48
N SER A 334 7.86 -6.66 22.71
CA SER A 334 7.82 -6.46 21.28
C SER A 334 7.93 -4.99 20.84
N ASP A 335 7.89 -4.04 21.79
CA ASP A 335 8.01 -2.60 21.51
C ASP A 335 9.49 -2.23 21.25
N CYS A 336 10.02 -2.73 20.17
CA CYS A 336 11.39 -2.57 19.73
C CYS A 336 11.41 -2.24 18.23
N PHE A 337 12.05 -1.15 17.86
CA PHE A 337 12.17 -0.70 16.47
C PHE A 337 13.40 -1.28 15.76
N GLY A 338 14.47 -1.53 16.51
CA GLY A 338 15.69 -2.13 15.99
C GLY A 338 16.60 -2.61 17.13
N THR A 339 17.34 -3.66 16.87
CA THR A 339 18.34 -4.24 17.78
C THR A 339 19.72 -4.10 17.17
N ASP A 340 20.71 -3.83 18.05
CA ASP A 340 22.11 -3.65 17.65
C ASP A 340 22.32 -2.54 16.58
N GLU A 341 21.48 -1.50 16.64
CA GLU A 341 21.54 -0.36 15.72
C GLU A 341 22.80 0.48 15.99
N ARG A 342 23.59 0.70 14.94
CA ARG A 342 24.79 1.55 15.01
C ARG A 342 24.40 3.00 14.70
N LEU A 343 24.45 3.84 15.72
CA LEU A 343 24.05 5.25 15.63
C LEU A 343 25.17 6.15 16.16
N PRO A 344 25.30 7.39 15.65
CA PRO A 344 26.06 8.45 16.34
C PRO A 344 25.64 8.54 17.79
N LEU A 345 26.58 8.82 18.72
CA LEU A 345 26.29 8.83 20.15
C LEU A 345 24.96 9.49 20.47
N VAL A 346 24.08 8.69 21.07
CA VAL A 346 22.70 9.08 21.39
C VAL A 346 22.66 9.74 22.76
N GLN A 347 21.94 10.86 22.87
CA GLN A 347 21.71 11.57 24.10
C GLN A 347 20.23 11.85 24.32
N ARG A 348 19.85 12.11 25.59
CA ARG A 348 18.49 12.55 25.90
C ARG A 348 18.16 13.83 25.14
N GLY A 349 17.02 13.84 24.44
CA GLY A 349 16.54 14.98 23.68
C GLY A 349 16.89 14.91 22.21
N ASP A 350 17.76 13.98 21.78
CA ASP A 350 18.04 13.75 20.37
C ASP A 350 16.78 13.33 19.62
N PHE A 351 16.72 13.72 18.35
CA PHE A 351 15.71 13.23 17.42
C PHE A 351 16.23 12.02 16.65
N LEU A 352 15.45 10.95 16.66
CA LEU A 352 15.65 9.82 15.76
C LEU A 352 14.56 9.83 14.66
N ALA A 353 14.95 9.46 13.46
CA ALA A 353 14.05 9.24 12.33
C ALA A 353 14.01 7.74 11.98
N LEU A 354 12.81 7.15 12.00
CA LEU A 354 12.57 5.84 11.41
C LEU A 354 12.13 6.07 9.97
N ARG A 355 13.03 5.77 9.02
CA ARG A 355 12.90 6.09 7.61
C ARG A 355 11.88 5.19 6.90
N SER A 356 11.39 5.63 5.75
CA SER A 356 10.52 4.83 4.87
C SER A 356 9.25 4.33 5.58
N ALA A 357 8.68 5.14 6.45
CA ALA A 357 7.49 4.83 7.27
C ALA A 357 6.19 5.41 6.69
N GLY A 358 6.21 5.97 5.48
CA GLY A 358 5.04 6.62 4.88
C GLY A 358 3.92 5.67 4.48
N ALA A 359 4.22 4.38 4.25
CA ALA A 359 3.22 3.35 3.95
C ALA A 359 3.02 2.43 5.15
N TYR A 360 1.76 2.16 5.49
CA TYR A 360 1.37 1.24 6.58
C TYR A 360 1.98 1.61 7.95
N GLY A 361 2.29 2.88 8.14
CA GLY A 361 2.75 3.46 9.39
C GLY A 361 1.59 4.17 10.10
N GLU A 362 1.41 5.47 9.83
CA GLU A 362 0.35 6.31 10.43
C GLU A 362 -1.04 5.66 10.38
N ILE A 363 -1.41 5.08 9.25
CA ILE A 363 -2.72 4.44 9.04
C ILE A 363 -2.97 3.23 9.95
N MET A 364 -1.92 2.59 10.46
CA MET A 364 -2.00 1.45 11.38
C MET A 364 -1.77 1.83 12.85
N ALA A 365 -1.60 3.12 13.14
CA ALA A 365 -1.40 3.57 14.51
C ALA A 365 -2.62 3.29 15.40
N SER A 366 -2.38 3.10 16.68
CA SER A 366 -3.40 2.72 17.65
C SER A 366 -3.29 3.53 18.95
N THR A 367 -4.34 3.46 19.77
CA THR A 367 -4.40 4.12 21.06
C THR A 367 -4.09 3.19 22.24
N TYR A 368 -3.40 2.07 22.00
CA TYR A 368 -3.02 1.14 23.05
C TYR A 368 -2.21 1.85 24.15
N ASN A 369 -2.32 1.41 25.39
CA ASN A 369 -1.87 2.10 26.61
C ASN A 369 -2.45 3.53 26.78
N CYS A 370 -3.61 3.84 26.15
CA CYS A 370 -4.24 5.17 26.15
C CYS A 370 -3.33 6.29 25.59
N ARG A 371 -2.42 5.94 24.67
CA ARG A 371 -1.56 6.92 24.00
C ARG A 371 -2.33 7.64 22.90
N ARG A 372 -1.92 8.86 22.59
CA ARG A 372 -2.48 9.61 21.46
C ARG A 372 -1.93 9.08 20.16
N LEU A 373 -2.70 9.19 19.10
CA LEU A 373 -2.20 8.96 17.76
C LEU A 373 -1.12 10.00 17.41
N PRO A 374 -0.09 9.61 16.65
CA PRO A 374 0.94 10.54 16.19
C PRO A 374 0.35 11.60 15.26
N GLY A 375 0.91 12.81 15.30
CA GLY A 375 0.56 13.87 14.35
C GLY A 375 1.20 13.66 12.99
N SER A 376 0.78 14.45 12.00
CA SER A 376 1.39 14.50 10.66
C SER A 376 1.91 15.90 10.39
N VAL A 377 3.12 16.00 9.85
CA VAL A 377 3.81 17.25 9.48
C VAL A 377 4.28 17.14 8.04
N PHE A 378 4.02 18.12 7.24
CA PHE A 378 4.35 18.12 5.82
C PHE A 378 5.45 19.14 5.51
N SER A 379 6.42 18.77 4.67
CA SER A 379 7.53 19.66 4.29
C SER A 379 7.09 21.02 3.73
N THR A 380 5.88 21.08 3.18
CA THR A 380 5.29 22.31 2.66
C THR A 380 4.69 23.24 3.72
N GLU A 381 4.69 22.85 4.99
CA GLU A 381 4.15 23.60 6.13
C GLU A 381 5.25 24.16 7.04
N LEU A 382 6.50 23.80 6.79
CA LEU A 382 7.70 24.23 7.51
C LEU A 382 8.51 25.20 6.64
#